data_2f94fec5b9ff21c107c5bdf6821ea1e6
#
_entry.id   2f94fec5b9ff21c107c5bdf6821ea1e6
#
_cell.length_a   1.000
_cell.length_b   1.000
_cell.length_c   1.000
_cell.angle_alpha   90.00
_cell.angle_beta   90.00
_cell.angle_gamma   90.00
#
_symmetry.space_group_name_H-M   'P 1'
#
loop_
_entity.id
_entity.type
_entity.pdbx_description
1 polymer ?
#
loop_
_entity_poly.entity_id
_entity_poly.type
_entity_poly.pdbx_seq_one_letter_code
_entity_poly.pdbx_strand_id
1 'polypeptide(L)'
;MRFDIDRYKEIIDTLSRNRSRTLLTGFGIFWGIFMLLIMLGGGNGLKAILSQNFAGFTSDAIIVGSSRTTKPYGGFKRDRYWSLDKTDIEAIKTLVPEADIVTMMDASWGSSIAYSDKSYNGIIKGLTHEYAGVESPQPLFGRWINEVDCTQERKVCVIGKRVWSNLFPEGDDPTGKYIQFMGSQFQVVGVDGRNGGININGSPDQSVVIPYQILDRINNKGGKFDILCMTVKPGADSEVAQEKVRGLLSRRHSIAPDDKAAIMMLDTRKIFKIVDNLFKGVNILVILVGLGTLLAGAIGVSNIMMVTVKERTTEIGIRRAIGATPKMILGQIITESIGLTILAGMFGILFSVFILWGAGNVVSSLPDFSSGISFQIGFWTGIAVLLMLVALGVLAGLAPALRAMNIKPVDAMRDE
;
A
#
# COMPACT_ATOMS: atom_id res chain seq x y z
N MET A 1 18.03 -0.11 44.35
CA MET A 1 16.68 -0.64 44.15
C MET A 1 16.72 -2.15 44.34
N ARG A 2 16.35 -2.65 45.51
CA ARG A 2 16.11 -4.10 45.70
C ARG A 2 14.76 -4.38 45.03
N PHE A 3 14.78 -5.27 44.03
CA PHE A 3 13.55 -5.81 43.43
C PHE A 3 12.88 -6.67 44.51
N ASP A 4 11.81 -6.14 45.12
CA ASP A 4 11.01 -6.82 46.12
C ASP A 4 10.19 -7.94 45.43
N ILE A 5 10.76 -9.13 45.37
CA ILE A 5 10.13 -10.34 44.78
C ILE A 5 8.80 -10.62 45.45
N ASP A 6 8.65 -10.25 46.73
CA ASP A 6 7.41 -10.43 47.48
C ASP A 6 6.26 -9.56 46.99
N ARG A 7 6.52 -8.35 46.48
CA ARG A 7 5.49 -7.51 45.81
C ARG A 7 4.95 -8.12 44.54
N TYR A 8 5.80 -8.76 43.75
CA TYR A 8 5.35 -9.44 42.53
C TYR A 8 4.52 -10.69 42.80
N LYS A 9 4.84 -11.44 43.88
CA LYS A 9 4.01 -12.54 44.36
C LYS A 9 2.64 -12.07 44.80
N GLU A 10 2.58 -10.96 45.58
CA GLU A 10 1.34 -10.36 46.07
C GLU A 10 0.44 -9.91 44.90
N ILE A 11 1.01 -9.37 43.81
CA ILE A 11 0.28 -8.99 42.59
C ILE A 11 -0.31 -10.25 41.93
N ILE A 12 0.49 -11.31 41.76
CA ILE A 12 0.06 -12.56 41.13
C ILE A 12 -1.04 -13.26 41.97
N ASP A 13 -0.90 -13.29 43.28
CA ASP A 13 -1.90 -13.89 44.18
C ASP A 13 -3.21 -13.11 44.16
N THR A 14 -3.12 -11.80 44.04
CA THR A 14 -4.30 -10.92 43.92
C THR A 14 -5.04 -11.16 42.60
N LEU A 15 -4.31 -11.27 41.49
CA LEU A 15 -4.88 -11.54 40.18
C LEU A 15 -5.49 -12.95 40.08
N SER A 16 -4.97 -13.91 40.86
CA SER A 16 -5.44 -15.30 40.88
C SER A 16 -6.69 -15.54 41.72
N ARG A 17 -6.98 -14.71 42.70
CA ARG A 17 -8.15 -14.86 43.60
C ARG A 17 -9.50 -14.66 42.92
N ASN A 18 -9.58 -13.76 41.90
CA ASN A 18 -10.80 -13.49 41.12
C ASN A 18 -10.58 -13.61 39.62
N ARG A 19 -10.23 -14.82 39.17
CA ARG A 19 -9.81 -15.11 37.78
C ARG A 19 -10.77 -14.60 36.70
N SER A 20 -12.08 -14.83 36.87
CA SER A 20 -13.09 -14.41 35.90
C SER A 20 -13.16 -12.88 35.72
N ARG A 21 -13.05 -12.14 36.82
CA ARG A 21 -13.08 -10.67 36.79
C ARG A 21 -11.81 -10.10 36.17
N THR A 22 -10.63 -10.64 36.55
CA THR A 22 -9.32 -10.24 35.99
C THR A 22 -9.24 -10.53 34.51
N LEU A 23 -9.73 -11.71 34.07
CA LEU A 23 -9.77 -12.09 32.65
C LEU A 23 -10.70 -11.16 31.85
N LEU A 24 -11.89 -10.87 32.35
CA LEU A 24 -12.86 -10.01 31.66
C LEU A 24 -12.31 -8.59 31.44
N THR A 25 -11.58 -8.08 32.44
CA THR A 25 -10.97 -6.75 32.40
C THR A 25 -9.76 -6.70 31.47
N GLY A 26 -8.87 -7.69 31.62
CA GLY A 26 -7.70 -7.83 30.75
C GLY A 26 -8.11 -8.03 29.29
N PHE A 27 -9.24 -8.70 29.05
CA PHE A 27 -9.77 -8.90 27.71
C PHE A 27 -10.11 -7.58 27.00
N GLY A 28 -10.64 -6.58 27.69
CA GLY A 28 -10.92 -5.27 27.08
C GLY A 28 -9.66 -4.58 26.56
N ILE A 29 -8.57 -4.60 27.34
CA ILE A 29 -7.27 -4.04 26.93
C ILE A 29 -6.62 -4.90 25.86
N PHE A 30 -6.60 -6.22 26.07
CA PHE A 30 -6.12 -7.19 25.08
C PHE A 30 -6.80 -6.94 23.71
N TRP A 31 -8.13 -6.89 23.69
CA TRP A 31 -8.91 -6.70 22.48
C TRP A 31 -8.65 -5.34 21.83
N GLY A 32 -8.55 -4.28 22.63
CA GLY A 32 -8.24 -2.93 22.13
C GLY A 32 -6.88 -2.86 21.42
N ILE A 33 -5.83 -3.41 22.06
CA ILE A 33 -4.48 -3.47 21.47
C ILE A 33 -4.45 -4.39 20.26
N PHE A 34 -5.07 -5.58 20.37
CA PHE A 34 -5.15 -6.53 19.29
C PHE A 34 -5.78 -5.92 18.05
N MET A 35 -6.96 -5.29 18.18
CA MET A 35 -7.65 -4.64 17.06
C MET A 35 -6.84 -3.48 16.48
N LEU A 36 -6.24 -2.64 17.34
CA LEU A 36 -5.41 -1.52 16.89
C LEU A 36 -4.25 -2.02 16.01
N LEU A 37 -3.53 -3.03 16.47
CA LEU A 37 -2.35 -3.55 15.77
C LEU A 37 -2.72 -4.33 14.51
N ILE A 38 -3.80 -5.12 14.53
CA ILE A 38 -4.30 -5.82 13.33
C ILE A 38 -4.71 -4.81 12.25
N MET A 39 -5.40 -3.73 12.63
CA MET A 39 -5.82 -2.71 11.66
C MET A 39 -4.62 -1.92 11.12
N LEU A 40 -3.65 -1.57 11.95
CA LEU A 40 -2.44 -0.88 11.49
C LEU A 40 -1.55 -1.79 10.61
N GLY A 41 -1.29 -3.01 11.05
CA GLY A 41 -0.48 -3.97 10.30
C GLY A 41 -1.17 -4.44 9.03
N GLY A 42 -2.48 -4.73 9.10
CA GLY A 42 -3.31 -5.07 7.93
C GLY A 42 -3.39 -3.92 6.93
N GLY A 43 -3.55 -2.69 7.40
CA GLY A 43 -3.53 -1.48 6.57
C GLY A 43 -2.19 -1.31 5.83
N ASN A 44 -1.07 -1.51 6.52
CA ASN A 44 0.26 -1.48 5.91
C ASN A 44 0.45 -2.59 4.86
N GLY A 45 0.00 -3.80 5.16
CA GLY A 45 0.02 -4.92 4.21
C GLY A 45 -0.83 -4.65 2.98
N LEU A 46 -2.04 -4.13 3.15
CA LEU A 46 -2.91 -3.75 2.04
C LEU A 46 -2.28 -2.62 1.20
N LYS A 47 -1.68 -1.61 1.85
CA LYS A 47 -0.94 -0.56 1.15
C LYS A 47 0.23 -1.14 0.34
N ALA A 48 0.97 -2.11 0.88
CA ALA A 48 2.06 -2.77 0.17
C ALA A 48 1.55 -3.56 -1.04
N ILE A 49 0.45 -4.31 -0.92
CA ILE A 49 -0.21 -5.02 -2.03
C ILE A 49 -0.63 -4.04 -3.13
N LEU A 50 -1.31 -2.95 -2.78
CA LEU A 50 -1.72 -1.94 -3.75
C LEU A 50 -0.52 -1.24 -4.39
N SER A 51 0.53 -0.94 -3.62
CA SER A 51 1.76 -0.34 -4.15
C SER A 51 2.48 -1.26 -5.14
N GLN A 52 2.42 -2.59 -4.97
CA GLN A 52 2.95 -3.53 -5.95
C GLN A 52 2.19 -3.49 -7.29
N ASN A 53 0.88 -3.28 -7.26
CA ASN A 53 0.09 -3.11 -8.48
C ASN A 53 0.48 -1.86 -9.27
N PHE A 54 1.09 -0.87 -8.61
CA PHE A 54 1.66 0.33 -9.25
C PHE A 54 3.17 0.23 -9.46
N ALA A 55 3.80 -0.87 -9.02
CA ALA A 55 5.24 -1.05 -9.17
C ALA A 55 5.60 -1.12 -10.66
N GLY A 56 6.52 -0.26 -11.05
CA GLY A 56 6.95 -0.12 -12.45
C GLY A 56 6.44 1.17 -13.11
N PHE A 57 5.36 1.79 -12.63
CA PHE A 57 4.96 3.11 -13.14
C PHE A 57 5.68 4.24 -12.42
N THR A 58 6.16 5.19 -13.21
CA THR A 58 6.62 6.47 -12.66
C THR A 58 5.44 7.24 -12.07
N SER A 59 5.60 7.79 -10.87
CA SER A 59 4.56 8.56 -10.18
C SER A 59 4.12 9.81 -10.93
N ASP A 60 4.88 10.24 -11.92
CA ASP A 60 4.72 11.50 -12.63
C ASP A 60 4.29 11.32 -14.09
N ALA A 61 3.74 10.15 -14.44
CA ALA A 61 3.30 9.88 -15.78
C ALA A 61 1.89 10.41 -16.05
N ILE A 62 1.70 10.95 -17.25
CA ILE A 62 0.41 11.32 -17.84
C ILE A 62 0.22 10.47 -19.09
N ILE A 63 -0.90 9.75 -19.14
CA ILE A 63 -1.27 8.89 -20.25
C ILE A 63 -2.41 9.59 -20.98
N VAL A 64 -2.25 9.78 -22.28
CA VAL A 64 -3.21 10.48 -23.13
C VAL A 64 -3.69 9.53 -24.21
N GLY A 65 -4.98 9.29 -24.26
CA GLY A 65 -5.63 8.46 -25.28
C GLY A 65 -6.64 9.26 -26.10
N SER A 66 -6.79 8.88 -27.36
CA SER A 66 -7.85 9.41 -28.21
C SER A 66 -9.17 8.67 -27.96
N SER A 67 -10.27 9.42 -27.93
CA SER A 67 -11.62 8.86 -27.80
C SER A 67 -12.56 9.57 -28.80
N ARG A 68 -13.78 9.11 -28.93
CA ARG A 68 -14.76 9.75 -29.80
C ARG A 68 -15.13 11.14 -29.29
N THR A 69 -15.29 12.11 -30.22
CA THR A 69 -15.75 13.44 -29.85
C THR A 69 -17.23 13.40 -29.44
N THR A 70 -17.56 14.08 -28.35
CA THR A 70 -18.95 14.16 -27.87
C THR A 70 -19.66 15.43 -28.33
N LYS A 71 -18.91 16.44 -28.81
CA LYS A 71 -19.42 17.72 -29.26
C LYS A 71 -19.04 18.00 -30.71
N PRO A 72 -19.94 18.66 -31.49
CA PRO A 72 -19.58 19.15 -32.81
C PRO A 72 -18.66 20.37 -32.69
N TYR A 73 -17.62 20.44 -33.51
CA TYR A 73 -16.67 21.58 -33.50
C TYR A 73 -15.91 21.68 -34.81
N GLY A 74 -15.56 22.90 -35.24
CA GLY A 74 -14.72 23.15 -36.42
C GLY A 74 -15.29 22.57 -37.73
N GLY A 75 -16.62 22.51 -37.88
CA GLY A 75 -17.28 21.92 -39.04
C GLY A 75 -17.44 20.40 -38.99
N PHE A 76 -16.92 19.74 -37.95
CA PHE A 76 -17.05 18.29 -37.77
C PHE A 76 -18.25 17.94 -36.88
N LYS A 77 -18.89 16.81 -37.19
CA LYS A 77 -20.00 16.26 -36.41
C LYS A 77 -19.47 15.63 -35.10
N ARG A 78 -20.34 15.50 -34.09
CA ARG A 78 -20.08 14.68 -32.91
C ARG A 78 -19.84 13.22 -33.31
N ASP A 79 -19.24 12.44 -32.39
CA ASP A 79 -18.97 11.00 -32.52
C ASP A 79 -17.92 10.67 -33.60
N ARG A 80 -17.00 11.63 -33.85
CA ARG A 80 -15.89 11.46 -34.77
C ARG A 80 -14.73 10.75 -34.09
N TYR A 81 -14.14 9.78 -34.78
CA TYR A 81 -12.83 9.23 -34.42
C TYR A 81 -11.73 10.17 -34.83
N TRP A 82 -10.74 10.31 -34.00
CA TRP A 82 -9.48 10.96 -34.28
C TRP A 82 -8.34 10.13 -33.71
N SER A 83 -7.13 10.33 -34.16
CA SER A 83 -5.96 9.54 -33.75
C SER A 83 -4.80 10.48 -33.44
N LEU A 84 -4.00 10.09 -32.47
CA LEU A 84 -2.71 10.72 -32.21
C LEU A 84 -1.73 10.37 -33.33
N ASP A 85 -0.79 11.27 -33.62
CA ASP A 85 0.26 11.07 -34.61
C ASP A 85 1.63 11.54 -34.11
N LYS A 86 2.70 11.18 -34.84
CA LYS A 86 4.08 11.54 -34.48
C LYS A 86 4.29 13.06 -34.33
N THR A 87 3.56 13.87 -35.11
CA THR A 87 3.70 15.33 -35.07
C THR A 87 3.12 15.92 -33.80
N ASP A 88 2.21 15.22 -33.12
CA ASP A 88 1.70 15.64 -31.80
C ASP A 88 2.79 15.52 -30.73
N ILE A 89 3.65 14.48 -30.81
CA ILE A 89 4.78 14.29 -29.89
C ILE A 89 5.77 15.45 -30.04
N GLU A 90 6.13 15.82 -31.27
CA GLU A 90 7.04 16.92 -31.55
C GLU A 90 6.46 18.25 -31.06
N ALA A 91 5.16 18.46 -31.30
CA ALA A 91 4.47 19.64 -30.83
C ALA A 91 4.43 19.74 -29.30
N ILE A 92 4.19 18.63 -28.60
CA ILE A 92 4.19 18.61 -27.13
C ILE A 92 5.61 18.83 -26.60
N LYS A 93 6.63 18.17 -27.13
CA LYS A 93 8.04 18.35 -26.74
C LYS A 93 8.47 19.83 -26.87
N THR A 94 7.94 20.53 -27.87
CA THR A 94 8.31 21.94 -28.13
C THR A 94 7.47 22.93 -27.30
N LEU A 95 6.18 22.71 -27.17
CA LEU A 95 5.23 23.70 -26.66
C LEU A 95 4.81 23.48 -25.20
N VAL A 96 5.17 22.36 -24.61
CA VAL A 96 4.85 22.03 -23.21
C VAL A 96 6.16 21.87 -22.41
N PRO A 97 6.72 22.95 -21.87
CA PRO A 97 8.02 22.92 -21.19
C PRO A 97 8.02 22.07 -19.90
N GLU A 98 6.85 21.79 -19.33
CA GLU A 98 6.67 20.93 -18.18
C GLU A 98 6.88 19.43 -18.51
N ALA A 99 6.78 19.04 -19.77
CA ALA A 99 7.03 17.69 -20.23
C ALA A 99 8.53 17.35 -20.14
N ASP A 100 8.83 16.14 -19.67
CA ASP A 100 10.17 15.58 -19.63
C ASP A 100 10.33 14.54 -20.75
N ILE A 101 9.79 13.35 -20.55
CA ILE A 101 9.72 12.32 -21.58
C ILE A 101 8.35 12.42 -22.27
N VAL A 102 8.34 12.36 -23.59
CA VAL A 102 7.10 12.25 -24.39
C VAL A 102 7.29 11.15 -25.41
N THR A 103 6.51 10.10 -25.30
CA THR A 103 6.65 8.88 -26.09
C THR A 103 5.29 8.32 -26.51
N MET A 104 5.31 7.33 -27.38
CA MET A 104 4.12 6.70 -27.92
C MET A 104 4.05 5.22 -27.56
N MET A 105 2.83 4.72 -27.52
CA MET A 105 2.52 3.31 -27.40
C MET A 105 1.43 2.92 -28.38
N ASP A 106 1.61 1.77 -29.00
CA ASP A 106 0.59 1.10 -29.77
C ASP A 106 0.49 -0.37 -29.35
N ALA A 107 -0.66 -1.00 -29.54
CA ALA A 107 -0.85 -2.40 -29.19
C ALA A 107 -1.69 -3.15 -30.21
N SER A 108 -1.34 -4.40 -30.43
CA SER A 108 -2.12 -5.38 -31.20
C SER A 108 -2.52 -6.54 -30.29
N TRP A 109 -3.82 -6.74 -30.17
CA TRP A 109 -4.40 -7.72 -29.26
C TRP A 109 -4.64 -9.06 -29.93
N GLY A 110 -4.57 -10.15 -29.12
CA GLY A 110 -4.92 -11.49 -29.59
C GLY A 110 -3.94 -12.07 -30.63
N SER A 111 -2.68 -11.64 -30.60
CA SER A 111 -1.65 -12.15 -31.51
C SER A 111 -1.13 -13.50 -31.06
N SER A 112 -1.12 -14.48 -31.94
CA SER A 112 -0.48 -15.77 -31.70
C SER A 112 1.03 -15.62 -31.76
N ILE A 113 1.72 -15.96 -30.67
CA ILE A 113 3.18 -15.96 -30.54
C ILE A 113 3.64 -17.40 -30.48
N ALA A 114 4.52 -17.80 -31.41
CA ALA A 114 4.96 -19.18 -31.53
C ALA A 114 6.47 -19.33 -31.31
N TYR A 115 6.85 -20.42 -30.66
CA TYR A 115 8.21 -20.88 -30.52
C TYR A 115 8.23 -22.41 -30.63
N SER A 116 8.93 -22.94 -31.63
CA SER A 116 8.94 -24.37 -31.94
C SER A 116 7.51 -24.92 -32.09
N ASP A 117 7.09 -25.84 -31.26
CA ASP A 117 5.78 -26.49 -31.23
C ASP A 117 4.78 -25.83 -30.29
N LYS A 118 5.21 -24.81 -29.52
CA LYS A 118 4.37 -24.09 -28.54
C LYS A 118 3.86 -22.77 -29.10
N SER A 119 2.66 -22.41 -28.68
CA SER A 119 2.07 -21.11 -29.00
C SER A 119 1.36 -20.50 -27.77
N TYR A 120 1.36 -19.17 -27.72
CA TYR A 120 0.69 -18.39 -26.68
C TYR A 120 -0.04 -17.20 -27.33
N ASN A 121 -1.28 -16.95 -26.91
CA ASN A 121 -2.01 -15.76 -27.34
C ASN A 121 -1.69 -14.60 -26.41
N GLY A 122 -1.00 -13.60 -26.92
CA GLY A 122 -0.55 -12.44 -26.17
C GLY A 122 -0.87 -11.12 -26.84
N ILE A 123 -0.27 -10.07 -26.29
CA ILE A 123 -0.41 -8.69 -26.77
C ILE A 123 0.94 -8.25 -27.31
N ILE A 124 0.97 -7.74 -28.55
CA ILE A 124 2.17 -7.15 -29.11
C ILE A 124 2.12 -5.65 -28.88
N LYS A 125 3.09 -5.11 -28.12
CA LYS A 125 3.22 -3.68 -27.83
C LYS A 125 4.35 -3.08 -28.66
N GLY A 126 4.05 -2.04 -29.40
CA GLY A 126 5.05 -1.19 -30.06
C GLY A 126 5.41 -0.03 -29.14
N LEU A 127 6.65 0.01 -28.68
CA LEU A 127 7.16 1.03 -27.76
C LEU A 127 8.43 1.67 -28.32
N THR A 128 8.76 2.85 -27.84
CA THR A 128 10.10 3.44 -28.03
C THR A 128 11.00 3.12 -26.82
N HIS A 129 12.29 3.30 -26.98
CA HIS A 129 13.24 3.09 -25.87
C HIS A 129 13.00 4.05 -24.69
N GLU A 130 12.50 5.28 -24.96
CA GLU A 130 12.16 6.29 -23.94
C GLU A 130 11.05 5.83 -23.01
N TYR A 131 10.22 4.87 -23.43
CA TYR A 131 9.13 4.33 -22.63
C TYR A 131 9.59 3.70 -21.30
N ALA A 132 10.84 3.25 -21.24
CA ALA A 132 11.44 2.75 -19.99
C ALA A 132 11.44 3.81 -18.86
N GLY A 133 11.38 5.10 -19.19
CA GLY A 133 11.24 6.17 -18.19
C GLY A 133 9.79 6.40 -17.72
N VAL A 134 8.80 5.89 -18.44
CA VAL A 134 7.38 5.94 -18.04
C VAL A 134 7.02 4.71 -17.21
N GLU A 135 7.47 3.55 -17.66
CA GLU A 135 7.21 2.26 -17.04
C GLU A 135 8.54 1.51 -16.92
N SER A 136 9.11 1.50 -15.71
CA SER A 136 10.45 0.92 -15.47
C SER A 136 10.44 -0.60 -15.66
N PRO A 137 11.08 -1.15 -16.68
CA PRO A 137 11.16 -2.58 -16.88
C PRO A 137 12.02 -3.24 -15.80
N GLN A 138 11.69 -4.49 -15.46
CA GLN A 138 12.46 -5.31 -14.52
C GLN A 138 12.99 -6.56 -15.23
N PRO A 139 14.14 -6.49 -15.92
CA PRO A 139 14.62 -7.62 -16.70
C PRO A 139 14.98 -8.80 -15.80
N LEU A 140 14.41 -9.98 -16.09
CA LEU A 140 14.83 -11.26 -15.53
C LEU A 140 16.03 -11.82 -16.30
N PHE A 141 16.01 -11.66 -17.62
CA PHE A 141 17.08 -12.04 -18.52
C PHE A 141 17.31 -10.94 -19.54
N GLY A 142 18.54 -10.80 -20.01
CA GLY A 142 18.90 -9.90 -21.08
C GLY A 142 18.71 -8.41 -20.79
N ARG A 143 18.14 -7.67 -21.76
CA ARG A 143 18.01 -6.21 -21.70
C ARG A 143 16.68 -5.72 -22.28
N TRP A 144 16.34 -4.48 -22.01
CA TRP A 144 15.25 -3.77 -22.66
C TRP A 144 15.63 -3.32 -24.08
N ILE A 145 14.63 -2.95 -24.89
CA ILE A 145 14.86 -2.32 -26.20
C ILE A 145 15.62 -0.99 -26.00
N ASN A 146 16.60 -0.74 -26.84
CA ASN A 146 17.42 0.46 -26.79
C ASN A 146 17.17 1.38 -28.00
N GLU A 147 17.82 2.54 -28.01
CA GLU A 147 17.72 3.54 -29.08
C GLU A 147 18.14 2.95 -30.43
N VAL A 148 19.21 2.14 -30.48
CA VAL A 148 19.71 1.53 -31.73
C VAL A 148 18.68 0.54 -32.29
N ASP A 149 18.00 -0.22 -31.43
CA ASP A 149 16.95 -1.15 -31.88
C ASP A 149 15.78 -0.42 -32.53
N CYS A 150 15.42 0.77 -31.96
CA CYS A 150 14.35 1.60 -32.49
C CYS A 150 14.77 2.32 -33.80
N THR A 151 15.96 2.94 -33.82
CA THR A 151 16.42 3.73 -35.00
C THR A 151 16.76 2.87 -36.21
N GLN A 152 17.34 1.69 -35.96
CA GLN A 152 17.68 0.72 -37.04
C GLN A 152 16.54 -0.27 -37.34
N GLU A 153 15.39 -0.11 -36.65
CA GLU A 153 14.22 -0.98 -36.79
C GLU A 153 14.59 -2.48 -36.73
N ARG A 154 15.39 -2.84 -35.71
CA ARG A 154 15.83 -4.22 -35.51
C ARG A 154 14.66 -5.10 -35.11
N LYS A 155 14.52 -6.26 -35.74
CA LYS A 155 13.52 -7.28 -35.38
C LYS A 155 13.89 -7.97 -34.07
N VAL A 156 13.87 -7.22 -32.98
CA VAL A 156 14.11 -7.70 -31.62
C VAL A 156 12.85 -7.53 -30.78
N CYS A 157 12.74 -8.35 -29.75
CA CYS A 157 11.61 -8.26 -28.81
C CYS A 157 12.02 -8.53 -27.36
N VAL A 158 11.28 -7.95 -26.43
CA VAL A 158 11.29 -8.30 -25.02
C VAL A 158 9.98 -8.99 -24.70
N ILE A 159 10.03 -10.16 -24.06
CA ILE A 159 8.86 -10.96 -23.74
C ILE A 159 8.51 -10.83 -22.26
N GLY A 160 7.22 -10.81 -21.95
CA GLY A 160 6.74 -10.82 -20.56
C GLY A 160 6.90 -12.18 -19.89
N LYS A 161 6.95 -12.20 -18.57
CA LYS A 161 7.18 -13.41 -17.76
C LYS A 161 6.21 -14.55 -18.10
N ARG A 162 4.93 -14.25 -18.33
CA ARG A 162 3.91 -15.25 -18.67
C ARG A 162 4.08 -15.79 -20.09
N VAL A 163 4.50 -14.95 -21.04
CA VAL A 163 4.86 -15.39 -22.39
C VAL A 163 6.05 -16.33 -22.32
N TRP A 164 7.10 -15.95 -21.57
CA TRP A 164 8.28 -16.78 -21.37
C TRP A 164 7.94 -18.14 -20.75
N SER A 165 7.19 -18.18 -19.64
CA SER A 165 6.86 -19.44 -18.93
C SER A 165 6.00 -20.40 -19.77
N ASN A 166 5.24 -19.89 -20.76
CA ASN A 166 4.43 -20.75 -21.64
C ASN A 166 5.21 -21.27 -22.83
N LEU A 167 6.15 -20.48 -23.37
CA LEU A 167 6.87 -20.85 -24.61
C LEU A 167 8.17 -21.60 -24.35
N PHE A 168 8.84 -21.29 -23.22
CA PHE A 168 10.16 -21.87 -22.92
C PHE A 168 10.10 -22.82 -21.71
N PRO A 169 11.05 -23.76 -21.57
CA PRO A 169 11.20 -24.52 -20.34
C PRO A 169 11.50 -23.63 -19.13
N GLU A 170 11.10 -24.07 -17.96
CA GLU A 170 11.37 -23.35 -16.72
C GLU A 170 12.88 -23.19 -16.46
N GLY A 171 13.29 -21.96 -16.16
CA GLY A 171 14.70 -21.61 -15.91
C GLY A 171 15.56 -21.42 -17.16
N ASP A 172 15.04 -21.66 -18.36
CA ASP A 172 15.79 -21.50 -19.61
C ASP A 172 15.89 -20.03 -20.03
N ASP A 173 17.09 -19.55 -20.33
CA ASP A 173 17.32 -18.21 -20.86
C ASP A 173 16.91 -18.14 -22.34
N PRO A 174 15.88 -17.38 -22.71
CA PRO A 174 15.43 -17.27 -24.09
C PRO A 174 16.22 -16.26 -24.92
N THR A 175 17.20 -15.56 -24.31
CA THR A 175 17.96 -14.50 -25.00
C THR A 175 18.70 -15.04 -26.19
N GLY A 176 18.57 -14.36 -27.33
CA GLY A 176 19.17 -14.79 -28.60
C GLY A 176 18.32 -15.76 -29.42
N LYS A 177 17.30 -16.42 -28.86
CA LYS A 177 16.37 -17.29 -29.58
C LYS A 177 15.37 -16.48 -30.40
N TYR A 178 14.73 -17.10 -31.37
CA TYR A 178 13.76 -16.45 -32.25
C TYR A 178 12.36 -16.96 -31.99
N ILE A 179 11.41 -16.05 -31.82
CA ILE A 179 9.97 -16.32 -31.75
C ILE A 179 9.27 -15.75 -32.99
N GLN A 180 8.15 -16.34 -33.36
CA GLN A 180 7.39 -15.93 -34.53
C GLN A 180 6.03 -15.36 -34.09
N PHE A 181 5.68 -14.19 -34.62
CA PHE A 181 4.34 -13.59 -34.52
C PHE A 181 4.14 -12.58 -35.65
N MET A 182 2.88 -12.29 -35.99
CA MET A 182 2.51 -11.34 -37.06
C MET A 182 3.27 -11.62 -38.40
N GLY A 183 3.50 -12.89 -38.74
CA GLY A 183 4.17 -13.29 -39.96
C GLY A 183 5.68 -13.02 -40.06
N SER A 184 6.32 -12.62 -38.94
CA SER A 184 7.76 -12.30 -38.88
C SER A 184 8.44 -12.99 -37.71
N GLN A 185 9.75 -13.21 -37.83
CA GLN A 185 10.59 -13.71 -36.73
C GLN A 185 11.27 -12.54 -36.01
N PHE A 186 11.30 -12.63 -34.67
CA PHE A 186 11.92 -11.65 -33.80
C PHE A 186 12.88 -12.33 -32.84
N GLN A 187 14.07 -11.75 -32.66
CA GLN A 187 15.05 -12.23 -31.71
C GLN A 187 14.68 -11.73 -30.31
N VAL A 188 14.60 -12.62 -29.34
CA VAL A 188 14.40 -12.27 -27.92
C VAL A 188 15.68 -11.65 -27.41
N VAL A 189 15.62 -10.40 -26.92
CA VAL A 189 16.74 -9.68 -26.30
C VAL A 189 16.60 -9.54 -24.79
N GLY A 190 15.43 -9.87 -24.25
CA GLY A 190 15.22 -9.87 -22.79
C GLY A 190 13.86 -10.40 -22.39
N VAL A 191 13.72 -10.63 -21.09
CA VAL A 191 12.47 -11.04 -20.43
C VAL A 191 12.14 -10.02 -19.35
N ASP A 192 10.94 -9.44 -19.41
CA ASP A 192 10.42 -8.55 -18.39
C ASP A 192 9.77 -9.38 -17.28
N GLY A 193 10.32 -9.26 -16.08
CA GLY A 193 9.89 -9.99 -14.88
C GLY A 193 8.74 -9.38 -14.13
N ARG A 194 8.20 -8.23 -14.58
CA ARG A 194 7.07 -7.59 -13.90
C ARG A 194 5.87 -8.52 -13.91
N ASN A 195 5.23 -8.63 -12.77
CA ASN A 195 3.92 -9.26 -12.66
C ASN A 195 2.85 -8.27 -13.14
N GLY A 196 1.69 -8.79 -13.54
CA GLY A 196 0.55 -7.96 -13.87
C GLY A 196 0.18 -7.02 -12.73
N GLY A 197 -0.17 -5.78 -13.07
CA GLY A 197 -0.60 -4.75 -12.14
C GLY A 197 -1.50 -3.78 -12.89
N ILE A 198 -1.48 -2.50 -12.52
CA ILE A 198 -2.07 -1.46 -13.37
C ILE A 198 -1.25 -1.42 -14.65
N ASN A 199 -1.92 -1.59 -15.75
CA ASN A 199 -1.30 -1.72 -17.06
C ASN A 199 -1.98 -0.79 -18.05
N ILE A 200 -1.16 -0.26 -18.94
CA ILE A 200 -1.62 0.53 -20.08
C ILE A 200 -1.66 -0.41 -21.27
N ASN A 201 -2.85 -0.51 -21.86
CA ASN A 201 -3.05 -1.26 -23.11
C ASN A 201 -2.54 -2.72 -23.03
N GLY A 202 -2.83 -3.39 -21.90
CA GLY A 202 -2.51 -4.78 -21.66
C GLY A 202 -1.38 -5.01 -20.65
N SER A 203 -1.43 -6.18 -20.00
CA SER A 203 -0.52 -6.55 -18.92
C SER A 203 0.91 -6.80 -19.44
N PRO A 204 1.96 -6.29 -18.77
CA PRO A 204 3.35 -6.51 -19.18
C PRO A 204 3.75 -7.98 -19.24
N ASP A 205 3.28 -8.80 -18.31
CA ASP A 205 3.58 -10.23 -18.22
C ASP A 205 3.05 -11.04 -19.42
N GLN A 206 1.95 -10.58 -20.05
CA GLN A 206 1.30 -11.21 -21.22
C GLN A 206 1.72 -10.55 -22.54
N SER A 207 2.62 -9.58 -22.50
CA SER A 207 2.96 -8.77 -23.66
C SER A 207 4.32 -9.16 -24.25
N VAL A 208 4.44 -8.92 -25.55
CA VAL A 208 5.72 -8.89 -26.28
C VAL A 208 5.94 -7.46 -26.74
N VAL A 209 7.05 -6.87 -26.32
CA VAL A 209 7.44 -5.51 -26.67
C VAL A 209 8.38 -5.52 -27.86
N ILE A 210 8.07 -4.72 -28.87
CA ILE A 210 8.91 -4.50 -30.05
C ILE A 210 9.09 -2.99 -30.31
N PRO A 211 10.10 -2.57 -31.10
CA PRO A 211 10.21 -1.19 -31.55
C PRO A 211 8.91 -0.73 -32.24
N TYR A 212 8.40 0.44 -31.85
CA TYR A 212 7.14 1.00 -32.36
C TYR A 212 7.11 1.07 -33.89
N GLN A 213 8.23 1.44 -34.52
CA GLN A 213 8.32 1.60 -35.97
C GLN A 213 7.99 0.32 -36.73
N ILE A 214 8.35 -0.83 -36.16
CA ILE A 214 8.05 -2.12 -36.73
C ILE A 214 6.55 -2.44 -36.66
N LEU A 215 5.94 -2.18 -35.49
CA LEU A 215 4.51 -2.40 -35.30
C LEU A 215 3.67 -1.48 -36.20
N ASP A 216 4.04 -0.19 -36.29
CA ASP A 216 3.41 0.81 -37.17
C ASP A 216 3.42 0.31 -38.64
N ARG A 217 4.57 -0.24 -39.08
CA ARG A 217 4.72 -0.77 -40.46
C ARG A 217 3.87 -2.03 -40.68
N ILE A 218 3.86 -2.96 -39.72
CA ILE A 218 3.07 -4.20 -39.84
C ILE A 218 1.57 -3.87 -39.85
N ASN A 219 1.12 -2.97 -39.01
CA ASN A 219 -0.29 -2.55 -38.91
C ASN A 219 -0.69 -1.50 -39.96
N ASN A 220 0.26 -0.99 -40.74
CA ASN A 220 0.06 0.06 -41.75
C ASN A 220 -0.70 1.28 -41.25
N LYS A 221 -0.40 1.74 -40.00
CA LYS A 221 -1.08 2.87 -39.36
C LYS A 221 -0.59 4.24 -39.84
N GLY A 222 0.54 4.31 -40.55
CA GLY A 222 1.07 5.57 -41.10
C GLY A 222 1.50 6.59 -40.05
N GLY A 223 2.10 6.12 -38.97
CA GLY A 223 2.57 6.96 -37.87
C GLY A 223 1.51 7.34 -36.84
N LYS A 224 0.30 6.80 -36.96
CA LYS A 224 -0.76 6.96 -35.93
C LYS A 224 -0.59 5.94 -34.83
N PHE A 225 -0.94 6.33 -33.61
CA PHE A 225 -0.84 5.46 -32.45
C PHE A 225 -2.02 5.68 -31.49
N ASP A 226 -2.20 4.74 -30.55
CA ASP A 226 -3.39 4.71 -29.70
C ASP A 226 -3.20 5.58 -28.45
N ILE A 227 -1.99 5.59 -27.89
CA ILE A 227 -1.70 6.20 -26.59
C ILE A 227 -0.39 6.99 -26.65
N LEU A 228 -0.45 8.22 -26.15
CA LEU A 228 0.72 9.03 -25.84
C LEU A 228 1.00 8.93 -24.35
N CYS A 229 2.24 8.66 -24.00
CA CYS A 229 2.72 8.62 -22.63
C CYS A 229 3.73 9.74 -22.45
N MET A 230 3.60 10.50 -21.36
CA MET A 230 4.57 11.54 -21.01
C MET A 230 4.86 11.52 -19.53
N THR A 231 6.05 11.98 -19.14
CA THR A 231 6.36 12.28 -17.74
C THR A 231 6.46 13.80 -17.57
N VAL A 232 6.23 14.25 -16.34
CA VAL A 232 6.31 15.66 -15.97
C VAL A 232 7.60 15.90 -15.20
N LYS A 233 8.33 16.97 -15.54
CA LYS A 233 9.58 17.34 -14.88
C LYS A 233 9.41 17.45 -13.36
N PRO A 234 10.44 17.10 -12.57
CA PRO A 234 10.40 17.28 -11.13
C PRO A 234 10.06 18.72 -10.74
N GLY A 235 9.06 18.89 -9.87
CA GLY A 235 8.61 20.21 -9.42
C GLY A 235 7.62 20.92 -10.32
N ALA A 236 7.36 20.45 -11.54
CA ALA A 236 6.34 21.01 -12.41
C ALA A 236 4.93 20.52 -12.02
N ASP A 237 3.92 21.35 -12.30
CA ASP A 237 2.53 21.03 -12.03
C ASP A 237 1.94 20.17 -13.14
N SER A 238 1.48 18.97 -12.78
CA SER A 238 0.87 18.03 -13.73
C SER A 238 -0.48 18.53 -14.27
N GLU A 239 -1.22 19.35 -13.53
CA GLU A 239 -2.50 19.90 -14.01
C GLU A 239 -2.25 20.94 -15.11
N VAL A 240 -1.26 21.81 -14.93
CA VAL A 240 -0.84 22.78 -15.94
C VAL A 240 -0.35 22.08 -17.22
N ALA A 241 0.45 21.00 -17.05
CA ALA A 241 0.90 20.21 -18.20
C ALA A 241 -0.28 19.58 -18.95
N GLN A 242 -1.24 18.98 -18.23
CA GLN A 242 -2.45 18.38 -18.82
C GLN A 242 -3.29 19.41 -19.59
N GLU A 243 -3.51 20.59 -19.01
CA GLU A 243 -4.30 21.66 -19.68
C GLU A 243 -3.61 22.15 -20.97
N LYS A 244 -2.30 22.32 -20.95
CA LYS A 244 -1.52 22.70 -22.14
C LYS A 244 -1.59 21.62 -23.23
N VAL A 245 -1.39 20.34 -22.87
CA VAL A 245 -1.51 19.23 -23.80
C VAL A 245 -2.91 19.13 -24.37
N ARG A 246 -3.95 19.23 -23.52
CA ARG A 246 -5.35 19.22 -23.96
C ARG A 246 -5.63 20.37 -24.92
N GLY A 247 -5.25 21.59 -24.59
CA GLY A 247 -5.44 22.76 -25.44
C GLY A 247 -4.69 22.66 -26.77
N LEU A 248 -3.49 22.07 -26.76
CA LEU A 248 -2.70 21.82 -27.97
C LEU A 248 -3.39 20.79 -28.88
N LEU A 249 -3.75 19.62 -28.35
CA LEU A 249 -4.41 18.55 -29.11
C LEU A 249 -5.80 18.97 -29.60
N SER A 250 -6.54 19.72 -28.79
CA SER A 250 -7.86 20.23 -29.20
C SER A 250 -7.76 21.14 -30.42
N ARG A 251 -6.77 22.03 -30.48
CA ARG A 251 -6.54 22.92 -31.64
C ARG A 251 -6.09 22.14 -32.85
N ARG A 252 -5.14 21.21 -32.70
CA ARG A 252 -4.58 20.43 -33.81
C ARG A 252 -5.59 19.51 -34.48
N HIS A 253 -6.44 18.87 -33.67
CA HIS A 253 -7.41 17.88 -34.13
C HIS A 253 -8.83 18.43 -34.28
N SER A 254 -9.02 19.75 -34.18
CA SER A 254 -10.33 20.40 -34.28
C SER A 254 -11.36 19.76 -33.33
N ILE A 255 -11.02 19.70 -32.05
CA ILE A 255 -11.84 19.17 -30.95
C ILE A 255 -12.34 20.36 -30.13
N ALA A 256 -13.59 20.33 -29.67
CA ALA A 256 -14.11 21.39 -28.80
C ALA A 256 -13.27 21.49 -27.51
N PRO A 257 -12.82 22.69 -27.11
CA PRO A 257 -11.95 22.86 -25.93
C PRO A 257 -12.56 22.33 -24.62
N ASP A 258 -13.87 22.28 -24.53
CA ASP A 258 -14.64 21.79 -23.40
C ASP A 258 -15.05 20.31 -23.52
N ASP A 259 -14.67 19.63 -24.60
CA ASP A 259 -14.92 18.19 -24.81
C ASP A 259 -13.84 17.33 -24.12
N LYS A 260 -13.96 17.21 -22.78
CA LYS A 260 -13.00 16.43 -21.98
C LYS A 260 -13.02 14.94 -22.30
N ALA A 261 -14.10 14.42 -22.84
CA ALA A 261 -14.25 13.00 -23.15
C ALA A 261 -13.49 12.60 -24.41
N ALA A 262 -13.32 13.53 -25.38
CA ALA A 262 -12.59 13.26 -26.61
C ALA A 262 -11.10 13.00 -26.39
N ILE A 263 -10.50 13.59 -25.35
CA ILE A 263 -9.09 13.44 -24.99
C ILE A 263 -9.06 12.84 -23.58
N MET A 264 -8.91 11.53 -23.51
CA MET A 264 -8.74 10.83 -22.24
C MET A 264 -7.37 11.15 -21.66
N MET A 265 -7.33 11.55 -20.39
CA MET A 265 -6.07 11.77 -19.67
C MET A 265 -6.10 11.08 -18.33
N LEU A 266 -5.10 10.23 -18.10
CA LEU A 266 -4.88 9.54 -16.84
C LEU A 266 -3.58 10.07 -16.22
N ASP A 267 -3.68 10.69 -15.07
CA ASP A 267 -2.55 11.21 -14.30
C ASP A 267 -2.25 10.24 -13.16
N THR A 268 -1.10 9.57 -13.23
CA THR A 268 -0.69 8.60 -12.21
C THR A 268 -0.48 9.28 -10.85
N ARG A 269 0.04 10.52 -10.81
CA ARG A 269 0.22 11.32 -9.58
C ARG A 269 -1.10 11.51 -8.83
N LYS A 270 -2.19 11.79 -9.54
CA LYS A 270 -3.53 11.93 -8.94
C LYS A 270 -4.01 10.62 -8.32
N ILE A 271 -3.78 9.50 -9.01
CA ILE A 271 -4.16 8.18 -8.51
C ILE A 271 -3.37 7.85 -7.23
N PHE A 272 -2.03 8.02 -7.25
CA PHE A 272 -1.21 7.81 -6.07
C PHE A 272 -1.63 8.70 -4.90
N LYS A 273 -1.95 9.97 -5.15
CA LYS A 273 -2.43 10.92 -4.13
C LYS A 273 -3.77 10.50 -3.55
N ILE A 274 -4.70 10.03 -4.39
CA ILE A 274 -6.01 9.50 -3.92
C ILE A 274 -5.79 8.29 -3.02
N VAL A 275 -4.97 7.33 -3.44
CA VAL A 275 -4.65 6.13 -2.66
C VAL A 275 -3.99 6.51 -1.33
N ASP A 276 -3.00 7.42 -1.34
CA ASP A 276 -2.33 7.85 -0.11
C ASP A 276 -3.28 8.58 0.86
N ASN A 277 -4.15 9.47 0.34
CA ASN A 277 -5.18 10.14 1.15
C ASN A 277 -6.20 9.16 1.74
N LEU A 278 -6.57 8.13 0.98
CA LEU A 278 -7.47 7.08 1.43
C LEU A 278 -6.85 6.33 2.62
N PHE A 279 -5.57 5.92 2.51
CA PHE A 279 -4.86 5.29 3.62
C PHE A 279 -4.65 6.21 4.82
N LYS A 280 -4.41 7.51 4.62
CA LYS A 280 -4.38 8.49 5.71
C LYS A 280 -5.72 8.55 6.44
N GLY A 281 -6.84 8.59 5.71
CA GLY A 281 -8.18 8.56 6.28
C GLY A 281 -8.46 7.29 7.09
N VAL A 282 -8.12 6.13 6.51
CA VAL A 282 -8.23 4.83 7.21
C VAL A 282 -7.39 4.82 8.49
N ASN A 283 -6.15 5.28 8.45
CA ASN A 283 -5.28 5.34 9.63
C ASN A 283 -5.85 6.24 10.74
N ILE A 284 -6.42 7.40 10.39
CA ILE A 284 -7.08 8.27 11.36
C ILE A 284 -8.26 7.54 12.02
N LEU A 285 -9.09 6.87 11.24
CA LEU A 285 -10.24 6.11 11.74
C LEU A 285 -9.78 4.97 12.67
N VAL A 286 -8.74 4.23 12.28
CA VAL A 286 -8.14 3.16 13.11
C VAL A 286 -7.66 3.70 14.45
N ILE A 287 -6.98 4.85 14.45
CA ILE A 287 -6.50 5.48 15.68
C ILE A 287 -7.68 5.91 16.58
N LEU A 288 -8.73 6.52 16.01
CA LEU A 288 -9.91 6.93 16.75
C LEU A 288 -10.64 5.74 17.39
N VAL A 289 -10.90 4.70 16.62
CA VAL A 289 -11.56 3.47 17.12
C VAL A 289 -10.67 2.77 18.14
N GLY A 290 -9.36 2.66 17.87
CA GLY A 290 -8.38 2.05 18.77
C GLY A 290 -8.30 2.79 20.11
N LEU A 291 -8.22 4.12 20.10
CA LEU A 291 -8.26 4.93 21.34
C LEU A 291 -9.57 4.75 22.09
N GLY A 292 -10.70 4.73 21.39
CA GLY A 292 -12.02 4.52 22.01
C GLY A 292 -12.11 3.16 22.72
N THR A 293 -11.67 2.09 22.07
CA THR A 293 -11.67 0.74 22.66
C THR A 293 -10.71 0.62 23.85
N LEU A 294 -9.53 1.25 23.75
CA LEU A 294 -8.55 1.29 24.85
C LEU A 294 -9.06 2.07 26.05
N LEU A 295 -9.72 3.21 25.83
CA LEU A 295 -10.36 3.98 26.92
C LEU A 295 -11.46 3.17 27.58
N ALA A 296 -12.29 2.46 26.83
CA ALA A 296 -13.30 1.54 27.38
C ALA A 296 -12.65 0.44 28.23
N GLY A 297 -11.53 -0.15 27.78
CA GLY A 297 -10.72 -1.10 28.53
C GLY A 297 -10.16 -0.50 29.83
N ALA A 298 -9.63 0.73 29.78
CA ALA A 298 -9.11 1.44 30.95
C ALA A 298 -10.20 1.73 32.00
N ILE A 299 -11.41 2.13 31.57
CA ILE A 299 -12.56 2.31 32.44
C ILE A 299 -12.94 0.98 33.11
N GLY A 300 -12.91 -0.14 32.34
CA GLY A 300 -13.12 -1.49 32.89
C GLY A 300 -12.12 -1.83 33.98
N VAL A 301 -10.82 -1.58 33.77
CA VAL A 301 -9.77 -1.76 34.78
C VAL A 301 -10.04 -0.88 36.00
N SER A 302 -10.31 0.40 35.78
CA SER A 302 -10.60 1.35 36.89
C SER A 302 -11.77 0.89 37.75
N ASN A 303 -12.87 0.44 37.16
CA ASN A 303 -14.03 -0.05 37.86
C ASN A 303 -13.70 -1.28 38.74
N ILE A 304 -12.89 -2.22 38.23
CA ILE A 304 -12.51 -3.40 38.99
C ILE A 304 -11.54 -3.05 40.12
N MET A 305 -10.54 -2.23 39.84
CA MET A 305 -9.63 -1.76 40.86
C MET A 305 -10.36 -0.98 41.97
N MET A 306 -11.44 -0.25 41.63
CA MET A 306 -12.30 0.42 42.60
C MET A 306 -12.99 -0.58 43.57
N VAL A 307 -13.48 -1.71 43.02
CA VAL A 307 -14.07 -2.79 43.84
C VAL A 307 -12.99 -3.46 44.69
N THR A 308 -11.82 -3.76 44.11
CA THR A 308 -10.68 -4.36 44.82
C THR A 308 -10.22 -3.48 46.00
N VAL A 309 -10.13 -2.17 45.79
CA VAL A 309 -9.80 -1.22 46.88
C VAL A 309 -10.85 -1.28 47.98
N LYS A 310 -12.14 -1.36 47.65
CA LYS A 310 -13.23 -1.53 48.62
C LYS A 310 -13.14 -2.84 49.40
N GLU A 311 -12.86 -3.96 48.73
CA GLU A 311 -12.65 -5.28 49.34
C GLU A 311 -11.44 -5.32 50.28
N ARG A 312 -10.41 -4.49 50.01
CA ARG A 312 -9.17 -4.40 50.83
C ARG A 312 -9.14 -3.19 51.75
N THR A 313 -10.28 -2.57 52.04
CA THR A 313 -10.33 -1.34 52.88
C THR A 313 -9.71 -1.57 54.24
N THR A 314 -10.00 -2.67 54.91
CA THR A 314 -9.43 -3.02 56.22
C THR A 314 -7.93 -3.22 56.18
N GLU A 315 -7.41 -3.95 55.16
CA GLU A 315 -5.97 -4.15 54.96
C GLU A 315 -5.21 -2.82 54.74
N ILE A 316 -5.77 -1.94 53.90
CA ILE A 316 -5.23 -0.59 53.65
C ILE A 316 -5.27 0.26 54.94
N GLY A 317 -6.35 0.15 55.70
CA GLY A 317 -6.50 0.83 57.01
C GLY A 317 -5.42 0.40 58.00
N ILE A 318 -5.17 -0.90 58.15
CA ILE A 318 -4.10 -1.44 59.00
C ILE A 318 -2.72 -0.96 58.53
N ARG A 319 -2.41 -1.04 57.26
CA ARG A 319 -1.12 -0.53 56.73
C ARG A 319 -0.90 0.94 57.01
N ARG A 320 -1.96 1.76 56.91
CA ARG A 320 -1.93 3.19 57.28
C ARG A 320 -1.77 3.41 58.77
N ALA A 321 -2.40 2.61 59.62
CA ALA A 321 -2.27 2.68 61.09
C ALA A 321 -0.83 2.35 61.55
N ILE A 322 -0.12 1.45 60.85
CA ILE A 322 1.28 1.05 61.12
C ILE A 322 2.28 2.06 60.51
N GLY A 323 1.80 3.13 59.81
CA GLY A 323 2.65 4.25 59.33
C GLY A 323 2.87 4.31 57.79
N ALA A 324 2.15 3.55 56.96
CA ALA A 324 2.22 3.70 55.53
C ALA A 324 1.71 5.07 55.10
N THR A 325 2.51 5.79 54.29
CA THR A 325 2.11 7.10 53.78
C THR A 325 1.05 6.97 52.68
N PRO A 326 0.16 7.96 52.51
CA PRO A 326 -0.82 7.97 51.43
C PRO A 326 -0.20 7.78 50.01
N LYS A 327 1.00 8.35 49.81
CA LYS A 327 1.74 8.20 48.54
C LYS A 327 2.22 6.77 48.28
N MET A 328 2.54 6.00 49.33
CA MET A 328 2.91 4.58 49.18
C MET A 328 1.74 3.73 48.74
N ILE A 329 0.53 3.96 49.32
CA ILE A 329 -0.71 3.26 48.89
C ILE A 329 -1.07 3.62 47.45
N LEU A 330 -1.00 4.92 47.10
CA LEU A 330 -1.24 5.40 45.74
C LEU A 330 -0.29 4.73 44.75
N GLY A 331 1.01 4.72 45.07
CA GLY A 331 2.02 4.08 44.21
C GLY A 331 1.79 2.57 44.02
N GLN A 332 1.37 1.87 45.09
CA GLN A 332 1.06 0.42 45.01
C GLN A 332 -0.08 0.15 44.02
N ILE A 333 -1.21 0.85 44.17
CA ILE A 333 -2.40 0.65 43.32
C ILE A 333 -2.13 0.99 41.84
N ILE A 334 -1.40 2.08 41.59
CA ILE A 334 -1.00 2.45 40.25
C ILE A 334 -0.08 1.36 39.65
N THR A 335 0.88 0.82 40.41
CA THR A 335 1.77 -0.24 39.94
C THR A 335 1.00 -1.52 39.62
N GLU A 336 0.00 -1.90 40.43
CA GLU A 336 -0.89 -3.03 40.17
C GLU A 336 -1.68 -2.83 38.87
N SER A 337 -2.25 -1.63 38.65
CA SER A 337 -2.97 -1.31 37.42
C SER A 337 -2.07 -1.35 36.18
N ILE A 338 -0.85 -0.78 36.27
CA ILE A 338 0.14 -0.84 35.19
C ILE A 338 0.52 -2.28 34.89
N GLY A 339 0.79 -3.09 35.91
CA GLY A 339 1.13 -4.51 35.76
C GLY A 339 0.06 -5.28 35.00
N LEU A 340 -1.21 -5.12 35.37
CA LEU A 340 -2.34 -5.76 34.73
C LEU A 340 -2.50 -5.29 33.28
N THR A 341 -2.35 -3.99 33.04
CA THR A 341 -2.46 -3.41 31.71
C THR A 341 -1.36 -3.88 30.77
N ILE A 342 -0.11 -3.95 31.26
CA ILE A 342 1.03 -4.43 30.49
C ILE A 342 0.85 -5.92 30.16
N LEU A 343 0.46 -6.75 31.12
CA LEU A 343 0.25 -8.19 30.89
C LEU A 343 -0.83 -8.41 29.83
N ALA A 344 -2.00 -7.80 29.96
CA ALA A 344 -3.07 -7.89 28.99
C ALA A 344 -2.65 -7.37 27.60
N GLY A 345 -1.96 -6.24 27.56
CA GLY A 345 -1.48 -5.63 26.33
C GLY A 345 -0.40 -6.46 25.64
N MET A 346 0.52 -7.09 26.40
CA MET A 346 1.52 -8.00 25.83
C MET A 346 0.88 -9.19 25.10
N PHE A 347 -0.15 -9.79 25.70
CA PHE A 347 -0.91 -10.84 25.02
C PHE A 347 -1.57 -10.32 23.73
N GLY A 348 -2.11 -9.09 23.75
CA GLY A 348 -2.65 -8.45 22.56
C GLY A 348 -1.60 -8.24 21.47
N ILE A 349 -0.40 -7.77 21.84
CA ILE A 349 0.72 -7.58 20.92
C ILE A 349 1.16 -8.93 20.32
N LEU A 350 1.44 -9.93 21.17
CA LEU A 350 1.92 -11.24 20.71
C LEU A 350 0.92 -11.91 19.77
N PHE A 351 -0.36 -11.86 20.09
CA PHE A 351 -1.40 -12.45 19.26
C PHE A 351 -1.58 -11.71 17.93
N SER A 352 -1.50 -10.38 17.94
CA SER A 352 -1.50 -9.56 16.71
C SER A 352 -0.33 -9.88 15.79
N VAL A 353 0.88 -9.93 16.35
CA VAL A 353 2.10 -10.24 15.59
C VAL A 353 2.01 -11.65 14.98
N PHE A 354 1.51 -12.62 15.74
CA PHE A 354 1.34 -14.00 15.27
C PHE A 354 0.36 -14.08 14.07
N ILE A 355 -0.79 -13.40 14.17
CA ILE A 355 -1.77 -13.35 13.06
C ILE A 355 -1.21 -12.62 11.84
N LEU A 356 -0.58 -11.46 12.03
CA LEU A 356 0.00 -10.68 10.94
C LEU A 356 1.15 -11.42 10.25
N TRP A 357 1.97 -12.14 11.02
CA TRP A 357 3.02 -13.00 10.46
C TRP A 357 2.42 -14.15 9.65
N GLY A 358 1.37 -14.80 10.16
CA GLY A 358 0.64 -15.85 9.44
C GLY A 358 0.01 -15.32 8.15
N ALA A 359 -0.63 -14.15 8.18
CA ALA A 359 -1.21 -13.50 7.02
C ALA A 359 -0.13 -13.17 5.96
N GLY A 360 1.03 -12.66 6.40
CA GLY A 360 2.17 -12.41 5.54
C GLY A 360 2.67 -13.66 4.82
N ASN A 361 2.81 -14.77 5.53
CA ASN A 361 3.23 -16.05 4.94
C ASN A 361 2.21 -16.59 3.93
N VAL A 362 0.92 -16.50 4.23
CA VAL A 362 -0.15 -16.93 3.31
C VAL A 362 -0.12 -16.08 2.02
N VAL A 363 -0.02 -14.76 2.14
CA VAL A 363 0.03 -13.88 0.96
C VAL A 363 1.29 -14.11 0.14
N SER A 364 2.45 -14.30 0.77
CA SER A 364 3.72 -14.56 0.07
C SER A 364 3.78 -15.94 -0.61
N SER A 365 2.91 -16.88 -0.23
CA SER A 365 2.78 -18.19 -0.91
C SER A 365 1.91 -18.16 -2.17
N LEU A 366 1.19 -17.06 -2.42
CA LEU A 366 0.37 -16.91 -3.63
C LEU A 366 1.25 -16.52 -4.83
N PRO A 367 1.10 -17.18 -5.99
CA PRO A 367 1.99 -16.99 -7.15
C PRO A 367 1.94 -15.59 -7.78
N ASP A 368 0.85 -14.85 -7.54
CA ASP A 368 0.65 -13.50 -8.09
C ASP A 368 1.29 -12.39 -7.24
N PHE A 369 1.77 -12.70 -6.03
CA PHE A 369 2.37 -11.73 -5.14
C PHE A 369 3.87 -11.99 -4.98
N SER A 370 4.69 -10.96 -5.18
CA SER A 370 6.14 -11.08 -4.95
C SER A 370 6.46 -11.24 -3.46
N SER A 371 7.51 -11.99 -3.15
CA SER A 371 8.05 -12.19 -1.81
C SER A 371 8.58 -10.88 -1.20
N GLY A 372 7.70 -10.02 -0.72
CA GLY A 372 8.09 -8.71 -0.16
C GLY A 372 6.96 -7.98 0.53
N ILE A 373 5.75 -8.56 0.53
CA ILE A 373 4.61 -7.98 1.23
C ILE A 373 4.75 -8.25 2.71
N SER A 374 5.01 -7.20 3.47
CA SER A 374 5.19 -7.26 4.91
C SER A 374 4.00 -6.61 5.61
N PHE A 375 3.29 -7.41 6.40
CA PHE A 375 2.28 -6.94 7.34
C PHE A 375 2.89 -6.51 8.69
N GLN A 376 4.22 -6.28 8.71
CA GLN A 376 4.94 -6.01 9.94
C GLN A 376 4.57 -4.64 10.52
N ILE A 377 4.58 -4.61 11.84
CA ILE A 377 4.40 -3.38 12.62
C ILE A 377 5.78 -2.77 12.78
N GLY A 378 5.91 -1.48 12.46
CA GLY A 378 7.17 -0.76 12.63
C GLY A 378 7.61 -0.75 14.10
N PHE A 379 8.92 -0.85 14.34
CA PHE A 379 9.51 -0.83 15.69
C PHE A 379 9.04 0.37 16.53
N TRP A 380 8.99 1.56 15.94
CA TRP A 380 8.51 2.77 16.62
C TRP A 380 7.04 2.71 17.00
N THR A 381 6.21 2.04 16.19
CA THR A 381 4.80 1.79 16.51
C THR A 381 4.70 0.87 17.72
N GLY A 382 5.53 -0.16 17.82
CA GLY A 382 5.60 -1.04 18.99
C GLY A 382 5.96 -0.28 20.27
N ILE A 383 6.97 0.61 20.22
CA ILE A 383 7.33 1.47 21.34
C ILE A 383 6.19 2.41 21.72
N ALA A 384 5.53 3.04 20.74
CA ALA A 384 4.40 3.93 20.98
C ALA A 384 3.24 3.21 21.68
N VAL A 385 2.94 1.98 21.26
CA VAL A 385 1.91 1.13 21.90
C VAL A 385 2.30 0.78 23.34
N LEU A 386 3.57 0.45 23.60
CA LEU A 386 4.05 0.16 24.95
C LEU A 386 3.91 1.38 25.87
N LEU A 387 4.31 2.56 25.39
CA LEU A 387 4.15 3.81 26.15
C LEU A 387 2.67 4.15 26.41
N MET A 388 1.83 3.90 25.41
CA MET A 388 0.38 4.06 25.52
C MET A 388 -0.21 3.12 26.59
N LEU A 389 0.24 1.85 26.65
CA LEU A 389 -0.18 0.90 27.69
C LEU A 389 0.17 1.37 29.10
N VAL A 390 1.38 1.90 29.28
CA VAL A 390 1.80 2.45 30.59
C VAL A 390 0.92 3.66 30.96
N ALA A 391 0.69 4.58 30.03
CA ALA A 391 -0.16 5.75 30.25
C ALA A 391 -1.62 5.34 30.61
N LEU A 392 -2.18 4.37 29.90
CA LEU A 392 -3.50 3.81 30.18
C LEU A 392 -3.56 3.13 31.55
N GLY A 393 -2.52 2.38 31.95
CA GLY A 393 -2.42 1.78 33.28
C GLY A 393 -2.42 2.80 34.41
N VAL A 394 -1.69 3.91 34.22
CA VAL A 394 -1.70 5.05 35.17
C VAL A 394 -3.08 5.66 35.22
N LEU A 395 -3.70 5.98 34.10
CA LEU A 395 -5.04 6.60 34.06
C LEU A 395 -6.11 5.69 34.66
N ALA A 396 -6.08 4.40 34.39
CA ALA A 396 -7.01 3.41 34.94
C ALA A 396 -6.85 3.27 36.47
N GLY A 397 -5.61 3.34 36.98
CA GLY A 397 -5.30 3.22 38.40
C GLY A 397 -5.51 4.51 39.22
N LEU A 398 -5.62 5.67 38.56
CA LEU A 398 -5.62 6.95 39.25
C LEU A 398 -6.86 7.14 40.15
N ALA A 399 -8.06 6.90 39.66
CA ALA A 399 -9.30 7.04 40.41
C ALA A 399 -9.38 6.09 41.61
N PRO A 400 -9.13 4.79 41.52
CA PRO A 400 -9.11 3.88 42.66
C PRO A 400 -7.98 4.21 43.65
N ALA A 401 -6.81 4.63 43.16
CA ALA A 401 -5.69 5.01 44.02
C ALA A 401 -5.98 6.24 44.85
N LEU A 402 -6.62 7.28 44.26
CA LEU A 402 -7.06 8.48 45.00
C LEU A 402 -8.12 8.13 46.06
N ARG A 403 -9.03 7.20 45.77
CA ARG A 403 -10.01 6.75 46.75
C ARG A 403 -9.37 6.00 47.91
N ALA A 404 -8.43 5.10 47.62
CA ALA A 404 -7.69 4.37 48.67
C ALA A 404 -6.86 5.30 49.55
N MET A 405 -6.27 6.35 48.99
CA MET A 405 -5.50 7.36 49.74
C MET A 405 -6.34 8.09 50.78
N ASN A 406 -7.65 8.25 50.57
CA ASN A 406 -8.56 8.97 51.45
C ASN A 406 -9.22 8.09 52.54
N ILE A 407 -8.91 6.79 52.60
CA ILE A 407 -9.43 5.89 53.63
C ILE A 407 -8.82 6.26 54.97
N LYS A 408 -9.66 6.56 55.96
CA LYS A 408 -9.20 6.87 57.32
C LYS A 408 -9.00 5.56 58.10
N PRO A 409 -7.86 5.40 58.83
CA PRO A 409 -7.58 4.15 59.57
C PRO A 409 -8.66 3.80 60.59
N VAL A 410 -9.24 4.80 61.24
CA VAL A 410 -10.28 4.64 62.28
C VAL A 410 -11.59 4.08 61.68
N ASP A 411 -11.99 4.59 60.51
CA ASP A 411 -13.23 4.16 59.85
C ASP A 411 -13.07 2.74 59.25
N ALA A 412 -11.87 2.41 58.73
CA ALA A 412 -11.56 1.10 58.15
C ALA A 412 -11.54 -0.06 59.17
N MET A 413 -11.34 0.23 60.47
CA MET A 413 -11.33 -0.77 61.55
C MET A 413 -12.68 -0.87 62.28
N ARG A 414 -13.64 0.00 61.97
CA ARG A 414 -14.95 0.07 62.64
C ARG A 414 -16.08 -0.63 61.87
N ASP A 415 -15.84 -0.94 60.58
CA ASP A 415 -16.80 -1.63 59.70
C ASP A 415 -16.71 -3.17 59.82
N GLU A 416 -16.66 -3.71 61.04
CA GLU A 416 -16.96 -5.13 61.35
C GLU A 416 -18.38 -5.27 61.93
#